data_8714e265eda958a87a863071ae606f13
#
_entry.id   8714e265eda958a87a863071ae606f13
#
_cell.length_a   1.000
_cell.length_b   1.000
_cell.length_c   1.000
_cell.angle_alpha   90.00
_cell.angle_beta   90.00
_cell.angle_gamma   90.00
#
_symmetry.space_group_name_H-M   'P 1'
#
loop_
_entity.id
_entity.type
_entity.pdbx_description
1 polymer ?
#
loop_
_entity_poly.entity_id
_entity_poly.type
_entity_poly.pdbx_seq_one_letter_code
_entity_poly.pdbx_strand_id
1 'polypeptide(L)'
;MQYGQQYFDYDKGVMTFVAPKQVLFLDGPPVYEKGQDAGYDLFFHPDFLYNHPLAAKINTYGFFSYAVSEALHLSQKEEKNIADIFVKIDEEYQHIDGHTQDVILSQIELLLNYINSFYERQFLTRKAVNHDVLTRMEKLMNDYFEQQEPMKEGIPSVEYFADRLNLSPHYFSDLLKLLTGQSAQQHIQEKLIDLAKEYLTVTQLSVSEIAYQLGFQYPQSLNKLFKRKTNLSPLQFRKKFN
;
A
#
# COMPACT_ATOMS: atom_id res chain seq x y z
N MET A 1 -14.75 -16.71 -10.70
CA MET A 1 -15.39 -15.75 -9.77
C MET A 1 -15.18 -14.36 -10.33
N GLN A 2 -16.21 -13.57 -10.48
CA GLN A 2 -16.12 -12.21 -10.99
C GLN A 2 -16.02 -11.27 -9.78
N TYR A 3 -14.92 -10.53 -9.69
CA TYR A 3 -14.74 -9.47 -8.70
C TYR A 3 -14.77 -8.12 -9.44
N GLY A 4 -15.85 -7.38 -9.31
CA GLY A 4 -16.08 -6.19 -10.10
C GLY A 4 -16.10 -6.54 -11.61
N GLN A 5 -15.35 -5.81 -12.43
CA GLN A 5 -15.26 -6.04 -13.89
C GLN A 5 -14.11 -6.93 -14.34
N GLN A 6 -13.36 -7.56 -13.41
CA GLN A 6 -12.19 -8.38 -13.75
C GLN A 6 -12.43 -9.86 -13.43
N TYR A 7 -12.02 -10.73 -14.37
CA TYR A 7 -12.00 -12.18 -14.20
C TYR A 7 -10.65 -12.60 -13.60
N PHE A 8 -10.67 -13.40 -12.54
CA PHE A 8 -9.48 -14.04 -11.99
C PHE A 8 -9.31 -15.43 -12.58
N ASP A 9 -8.10 -15.70 -13.06
CA ASP A 9 -7.67 -17.04 -13.47
C ASP A 9 -7.23 -17.81 -12.22
N TYR A 10 -8.03 -18.80 -11.81
CA TYR A 10 -7.78 -19.62 -10.61
C TYR A 10 -6.81 -20.78 -10.84
N ASP A 11 -6.22 -20.93 -12.04
CA ASP A 11 -5.26 -21.98 -12.36
C ASP A 11 -3.93 -21.86 -11.59
N LYS A 12 -3.75 -20.79 -10.82
CA LYS A 12 -2.62 -20.54 -9.92
C LYS A 12 -3.15 -20.18 -8.55
N GLY A 13 -2.52 -20.66 -7.48
CA GLY A 13 -2.92 -20.32 -6.12
C GLY A 13 -2.98 -18.81 -5.92
N VAL A 14 -4.14 -18.33 -5.49
CA VAL A 14 -4.40 -16.90 -5.26
C VAL A 14 -4.93 -16.71 -3.84
N MET A 15 -4.43 -15.68 -3.16
CA MET A 15 -4.94 -15.27 -1.85
C MET A 15 -5.48 -13.85 -1.89
N THR A 16 -6.61 -13.65 -1.22
CA THR A 16 -7.23 -12.34 -0.98
C THR A 16 -7.41 -12.12 0.52
N PHE A 17 -7.43 -10.87 0.94
CA PHE A 17 -7.49 -10.48 2.34
C PHE A 17 -8.61 -9.48 2.54
N VAL A 18 -9.33 -9.64 3.65
CA VAL A 18 -10.49 -8.81 3.98
C VAL A 18 -10.30 -8.27 5.37
N ALA A 19 -10.29 -6.95 5.49
CA ALA A 19 -10.24 -6.29 6.80
C ALA A 19 -11.64 -6.24 7.45
N PRO A 20 -11.72 -6.07 8.78
CA PRO A 20 -12.98 -5.83 9.46
C PRO A 20 -13.75 -4.67 8.80
N LYS A 21 -15.07 -4.81 8.67
CA LYS A 21 -16.00 -3.81 8.05
C LYS A 21 -15.88 -3.64 6.54
N GLN A 22 -15.05 -4.39 5.85
CA GLN A 22 -15.11 -4.47 4.38
C GLN A 22 -16.30 -5.36 3.97
N VAL A 23 -17.01 -4.92 2.92
CA VAL A 23 -18.13 -5.68 2.35
C VAL A 23 -17.62 -6.44 1.14
N LEU A 24 -17.72 -7.76 1.22
CA LEU A 24 -17.44 -8.67 0.11
C LEU A 24 -18.77 -8.99 -0.59
N PHE A 25 -18.83 -8.74 -1.88
CA PHE A 25 -19.91 -9.25 -2.73
C PHE A 25 -19.41 -10.57 -3.37
N LEU A 26 -20.00 -11.67 -2.95
CA LEU A 26 -19.80 -12.97 -3.60
C LEU A 26 -20.98 -13.19 -4.55
N ASP A 27 -20.72 -13.28 -5.84
CA ASP A 27 -21.74 -13.62 -6.83
C ASP A 27 -22.09 -15.11 -6.72
N GLY A 28 -23.16 -15.39 -5.98
CA GLY A 28 -23.67 -16.75 -5.77
C GLY A 28 -23.06 -17.49 -4.55
N PRO A 29 -23.69 -18.59 -4.11
CA PRO A 29 -23.11 -19.44 -3.10
C PRO A 29 -21.81 -20.06 -3.64
N PRO A 30 -20.76 -20.23 -2.80
CA PRO A 30 -19.56 -20.93 -3.22
C PRO A 30 -19.96 -22.33 -3.72
N VAL A 31 -19.81 -22.56 -5.02
CA VAL A 31 -20.09 -23.87 -5.61
C VAL A 31 -18.85 -24.72 -5.36
N TYR A 32 -18.84 -25.40 -4.22
CA TYR A 32 -17.88 -26.47 -3.96
C TYR A 32 -18.34 -27.72 -4.72
N GLU A 33 -17.96 -27.86 -5.98
CA GLU A 33 -18.07 -29.14 -6.65
C GLU A 33 -17.04 -30.10 -6.01
N LYS A 34 -17.53 -31.23 -5.49
CA LYS A 34 -16.69 -32.29 -4.92
C LYS A 34 -15.64 -32.70 -5.96
N GLY A 35 -14.36 -32.29 -5.75
CA GLY A 35 -13.24 -32.73 -6.56
C GLY A 35 -12.57 -31.63 -7.42
N GLN A 36 -13.03 -30.39 -7.40
CA GLN A 36 -12.34 -29.24 -7.97
C GLN A 36 -11.78 -28.38 -6.85
N ASP A 37 -10.51 -28.08 -6.94
CA ASP A 37 -9.62 -27.24 -6.15
C ASP A 37 -10.25 -26.60 -4.89
N ALA A 38 -10.16 -27.33 -3.77
CA ALA A 38 -10.62 -26.86 -2.48
C ALA A 38 -9.66 -25.77 -1.97
N GLY A 39 -10.14 -24.54 -1.87
CA GLY A 39 -9.46 -23.45 -1.18
C GLY A 39 -9.64 -23.55 0.33
N TYR A 40 -8.92 -22.73 1.07
CA TYR A 40 -9.06 -22.53 2.50
C TYR A 40 -9.55 -21.12 2.79
N ASP A 41 -10.49 -20.98 3.72
CA ASP A 41 -10.93 -19.72 4.28
C ASP A 41 -10.59 -19.66 5.77
N LEU A 42 -9.92 -18.63 6.23
CA LEU A 42 -9.64 -18.37 7.64
C LEU A 42 -10.38 -17.12 8.11
N PHE A 43 -11.32 -17.31 9.01
CA PHE A 43 -12.04 -16.22 9.65
C PHE A 43 -11.75 -16.23 11.16
N PHE A 44 -11.40 -15.08 11.70
CA PHE A 44 -11.27 -14.91 13.13
C PHE A 44 -11.82 -13.55 13.57
N HIS A 45 -12.44 -13.53 14.76
CA HIS A 45 -12.94 -12.30 15.34
C HIS A 45 -11.75 -11.46 15.90
N PRO A 46 -11.78 -10.12 15.82
CA PRO A 46 -10.73 -9.28 16.40
C PRO A 46 -10.45 -9.56 17.88
N ASP A 47 -11.46 -9.92 18.66
CA ASP A 47 -11.30 -10.25 20.08
C ASP A 47 -10.44 -11.50 20.31
N PHE A 48 -10.27 -12.38 19.31
CA PHE A 48 -9.36 -13.51 19.38
C PHE A 48 -7.90 -13.07 19.56
N LEU A 49 -7.57 -11.84 19.13
CA LEU A 49 -6.25 -11.23 19.28
C LEU A 49 -6.06 -10.49 20.62
N TYR A 50 -7.10 -10.47 21.47
CA TYR A 50 -7.05 -9.69 22.71
C TYR A 50 -5.86 -10.10 23.60
N ASN A 51 -5.13 -9.10 24.11
CA ASN A 51 -3.89 -9.29 24.91
C ASN A 51 -2.70 -9.94 24.17
N HIS A 52 -2.80 -10.19 22.85
CA HIS A 52 -1.68 -10.73 22.09
C HIS A 52 -0.97 -9.63 21.27
N PRO A 53 0.37 -9.65 21.14
CA PRO A 53 1.13 -8.64 20.35
C PRO A 53 0.66 -8.52 18.91
N LEU A 54 0.11 -9.59 18.34
CA LEU A 54 -0.44 -9.60 16.99
C LEU A 54 -1.58 -8.59 16.79
N ALA A 55 -2.33 -8.23 17.84
CA ALA A 55 -3.39 -7.22 17.77
C ALA A 55 -2.87 -5.84 17.31
N ALA A 56 -1.67 -5.47 17.72
CA ALA A 56 -1.02 -4.23 17.26
C ALA A 56 -0.36 -4.41 15.89
N LYS A 57 0.30 -5.55 15.69
CA LYS A 57 1.08 -5.86 14.48
C LYS A 57 0.19 -6.03 13.24
N ILE A 58 -1.01 -6.59 13.38
CA ILE A 58 -1.91 -6.86 12.23
C ILE A 58 -2.25 -5.58 11.45
N ASN A 59 -2.34 -4.45 12.12
CA ASN A 59 -2.60 -3.15 11.51
C ASN A 59 -1.42 -2.61 10.69
N THR A 60 -0.24 -3.22 10.77
CA THR A 60 0.94 -2.82 9.99
C THR A 60 1.04 -3.53 8.65
N TYR A 61 0.24 -4.56 8.42
CA TYR A 61 0.21 -5.27 7.16
C TYR A 61 -0.69 -4.54 6.15
N GLY A 62 -0.08 -3.92 5.13
CA GLY A 62 -0.78 -3.13 4.11
C GLY A 62 -1.77 -3.92 3.27
N PHE A 63 -1.50 -5.22 3.06
CA PHE A 63 -2.29 -6.07 2.17
C PHE A 63 -3.77 -6.28 2.60
N PHE A 64 -4.14 -6.00 3.84
CA PHE A 64 -5.54 -5.95 4.25
C PHE A 64 -6.32 -4.76 3.65
N SER A 65 -5.61 -3.79 3.06
CA SER A 65 -6.21 -2.63 2.41
C SER A 65 -5.99 -2.61 0.89
N TYR A 66 -5.47 -3.70 0.33
CA TYR A 66 -5.28 -3.84 -1.11
C TYR A 66 -6.62 -4.12 -1.82
N ALA A 67 -6.71 -3.71 -3.08
CA ALA A 67 -7.85 -4.08 -3.91
C ALA A 67 -7.78 -5.57 -4.28
N VAL A 68 -8.93 -6.16 -4.56
CA VAL A 68 -8.99 -7.59 -4.94
C VAL A 68 -8.20 -7.89 -6.22
N SER A 69 -8.13 -6.91 -7.14
CA SER A 69 -7.28 -6.99 -8.34
C SER A 69 -5.78 -7.07 -8.02
N GLU A 70 -5.40 -6.77 -6.79
CA GLU A 70 -4.02 -6.80 -6.28
C GLU A 70 -3.75 -8.06 -5.46
N ALA A 71 -4.52 -9.12 -5.70
CA ALA A 71 -4.40 -10.41 -5.03
C ALA A 71 -2.96 -10.97 -5.09
N LEU A 72 -2.60 -11.70 -4.04
CA LEU A 72 -1.33 -12.42 -3.98
C LEU A 72 -1.39 -13.67 -4.85
N HIS A 73 -0.45 -13.80 -5.78
CA HIS A 73 -0.26 -15.01 -6.57
C HIS A 73 0.85 -15.86 -5.97
N LEU A 74 0.52 -17.13 -5.68
CA LEU A 74 1.41 -18.07 -5.05
C LEU A 74 2.11 -18.97 -6.10
N SER A 75 3.37 -19.29 -5.87
CA SER A 75 4.01 -20.42 -6.50
C SER A 75 3.54 -21.72 -5.84
N GLN A 76 3.67 -22.87 -6.50
CA GLN A 76 3.31 -24.18 -5.94
C GLN A 76 3.96 -24.45 -4.57
N LYS A 77 5.21 -24.00 -4.36
CA LYS A 77 5.91 -24.15 -3.09
C LYS A 77 5.28 -23.29 -1.99
N GLU A 78 4.94 -22.05 -2.34
CA GLU A 78 4.30 -21.12 -1.41
C GLU A 78 2.89 -21.57 -1.05
N GLU A 79 2.12 -22.03 -2.03
CA GLU A 79 0.81 -22.61 -1.84
C GLU A 79 0.85 -23.80 -0.86
N LYS A 80 1.79 -24.71 -1.04
CA LYS A 80 1.99 -25.83 -0.11
C LYS A 80 2.31 -25.35 1.30
N ASN A 81 3.22 -24.38 1.44
CA ASN A 81 3.58 -23.82 2.76
C ASN A 81 2.37 -23.22 3.47
N ILE A 82 1.51 -22.52 2.73
CA ILE A 82 0.29 -21.92 3.25
C ILE A 82 -0.71 -23.01 3.64
N ALA A 83 -0.94 -23.99 2.77
CA ALA A 83 -1.83 -25.11 3.04
C ALA A 83 -1.42 -25.88 4.31
N ASP A 84 -0.13 -26.14 4.51
CA ASP A 84 0.40 -26.80 5.71
C ASP A 84 0.09 -26.01 7.00
N ILE A 85 0.07 -24.67 6.94
CA ILE A 85 -0.32 -23.84 8.09
C ILE A 85 -1.83 -23.94 8.35
N PHE A 86 -2.66 -23.91 7.31
CA PHE A 86 -4.11 -24.08 7.48
C PHE A 86 -4.45 -25.43 8.09
N VAL A 87 -3.80 -26.50 7.64
CA VAL A 87 -3.97 -27.85 8.22
C VAL A 87 -3.61 -27.85 9.71
N LYS A 88 -2.49 -27.24 10.11
CA LYS A 88 -2.10 -27.16 11.52
C LYS A 88 -3.09 -26.35 12.37
N ILE A 89 -3.63 -25.27 11.83
CA ILE A 89 -4.66 -24.49 12.53
C ILE A 89 -5.92 -25.35 12.73
N ASP A 90 -6.34 -26.10 11.71
CA ASP A 90 -7.51 -26.96 11.79
C ASP A 90 -7.31 -28.11 12.78
N GLU A 91 -6.16 -28.79 12.72
CA GLU A 91 -5.80 -29.86 13.68
C GLU A 91 -5.83 -29.36 15.12
N GLU A 92 -5.29 -28.17 15.40
CA GLU A 92 -5.29 -27.56 16.72
C GLU A 92 -6.71 -27.17 17.16
N TYR A 93 -7.52 -26.66 16.23
CA TYR A 93 -8.90 -26.28 16.48
C TYR A 93 -9.80 -27.50 16.82
N GLN A 94 -9.47 -28.70 16.32
CA GLN A 94 -10.20 -29.95 16.63
C GLN A 94 -9.91 -30.48 18.05
N HIS A 95 -8.79 -30.03 18.67
CA HIS A 95 -8.34 -30.54 19.98
C HIS A 95 -8.05 -29.41 20.96
N ILE A 96 -9.11 -28.68 21.34
CA ILE A 96 -9.01 -27.46 22.16
C ILE A 96 -8.54 -27.76 23.57
N ASP A 97 -7.45 -27.13 24.00
CA ASP A 97 -6.91 -27.14 25.35
C ASP A 97 -6.52 -25.72 25.83
N GLY A 98 -5.83 -25.61 26.96
CA GLY A 98 -5.42 -24.34 27.55
C GLY A 98 -4.36 -23.55 26.73
N HIS A 99 -3.73 -24.16 25.74
CA HIS A 99 -2.68 -23.59 24.91
C HIS A 99 -3.11 -23.32 23.45
N THR A 100 -4.26 -23.85 23.05
CA THR A 100 -4.78 -23.79 21.67
C THR A 100 -4.80 -22.36 21.12
N GLN A 101 -5.24 -21.38 21.91
CA GLN A 101 -5.27 -19.99 21.46
C GLN A 101 -3.86 -19.48 21.10
N ASP A 102 -2.86 -19.74 21.94
CA ASP A 102 -1.49 -19.28 21.72
C ASP A 102 -0.86 -19.98 20.49
N VAL A 103 -1.14 -21.27 20.31
CA VAL A 103 -0.66 -22.04 19.15
C VAL A 103 -1.28 -21.52 17.87
N ILE A 104 -2.60 -21.33 17.81
CA ILE A 104 -3.28 -20.79 16.63
C ILE A 104 -2.81 -19.39 16.32
N LEU A 105 -2.66 -18.50 17.31
CA LEU A 105 -2.14 -17.14 17.11
C LEU A 105 -0.72 -17.14 16.54
N SER A 106 0.12 -18.07 16.98
CA SER A 106 1.47 -18.24 16.44
C SER A 106 1.45 -18.70 14.97
N GLN A 107 0.54 -19.59 14.60
CA GLN A 107 0.36 -20.01 13.20
C GLN A 107 -0.18 -18.87 12.34
N ILE A 108 -1.13 -18.07 12.84
CA ILE A 108 -1.64 -16.89 12.15
C ILE A 108 -0.51 -15.86 11.95
N GLU A 109 0.31 -15.60 12.97
CA GLU A 109 1.43 -14.67 12.83
C GLU A 109 2.45 -15.17 11.79
N LEU A 110 2.76 -16.47 11.78
CA LEU A 110 3.62 -17.08 10.77
C LEU A 110 3.02 -16.93 9.36
N LEU A 111 1.73 -17.20 9.21
CA LEU A 111 1.00 -17.03 7.96
C LEU A 111 1.12 -15.60 7.43
N LEU A 112 0.83 -14.60 8.26
CA LEU A 112 0.88 -13.19 7.88
C LEU A 112 2.31 -12.73 7.51
N ASN A 113 3.33 -13.25 8.18
CA ASN A 113 4.73 -12.98 7.83
C ASN A 113 5.10 -13.59 6.47
N TYR A 114 4.66 -14.81 6.15
CA TYR A 114 4.85 -15.41 4.83
C TYR A 114 4.14 -14.60 3.74
N ILE A 115 2.89 -14.20 3.97
CA ILE A 115 2.12 -13.38 3.04
C ILE A 115 2.87 -12.08 2.71
N ASN A 116 3.37 -11.39 3.74
CA ASN A 116 4.16 -10.17 3.54
C ASN A 116 5.39 -10.42 2.67
N SER A 117 6.15 -11.48 2.97
CA SER A 117 7.32 -11.87 2.17
C SER A 117 6.96 -12.22 0.72
N PHE A 118 5.81 -12.87 0.50
CA PHE A 118 5.37 -13.25 -0.84
C PHE A 118 4.88 -12.05 -1.66
N TYR A 119 4.28 -11.02 -1.03
CA TYR A 119 4.00 -9.74 -1.69
C TYR A 119 5.30 -9.03 -2.07
N GLU A 120 6.29 -8.98 -1.20
CA GLU A 120 7.61 -8.40 -1.53
C GLU A 120 8.24 -9.13 -2.74
N ARG A 121 8.21 -10.46 -2.76
CA ARG A 121 8.64 -11.25 -3.93
C ARG A 121 7.82 -10.89 -5.18
N GLN A 122 6.47 -10.79 -5.06
CA GLN A 122 5.59 -10.44 -6.18
C GLN A 122 5.92 -9.07 -6.74
N PHE A 123 6.17 -8.07 -5.92
CA PHE A 123 6.61 -6.75 -6.34
C PHE A 123 7.97 -6.81 -7.07
N LEU A 124 8.92 -7.59 -6.57
CA LEU A 124 10.24 -7.70 -7.18
C LEU A 124 10.23 -8.46 -8.51
N THR A 125 9.39 -9.48 -8.64
CA THR A 125 9.34 -10.32 -9.85
C THR A 125 8.58 -9.68 -11.02
N ARG A 126 7.67 -8.75 -10.74
CA ARG A 126 6.91 -8.01 -11.77
C ARG A 126 7.63 -6.75 -12.26
N LYS A 127 8.96 -6.77 -12.38
CA LYS A 127 9.79 -5.59 -12.69
C LYS A 127 9.33 -4.77 -13.88
N ALA A 128 8.93 -5.38 -14.98
CA ALA A 128 8.49 -4.65 -16.18
C ALA A 128 7.21 -3.85 -15.93
N VAL A 129 6.21 -4.47 -15.28
CA VAL A 129 4.94 -3.80 -14.92
C VAL A 129 5.19 -2.70 -13.89
N ASN A 130 6.05 -2.96 -12.93
CA ASN A 130 6.35 -2.02 -11.85
C ASN A 130 7.17 -0.81 -12.34
N HIS A 131 8.05 -1.01 -13.33
CA HIS A 131 8.75 0.11 -13.97
C HIS A 131 7.77 1.02 -14.74
N ASP A 132 6.77 0.44 -15.41
CA ASP A 132 5.69 1.20 -16.05
C ASP A 132 4.91 2.04 -15.03
N VAL A 133 4.59 1.49 -13.86
CA VAL A 133 3.92 2.24 -12.78
C VAL A 133 4.75 3.44 -12.32
N LEU A 134 6.07 3.28 -12.13
CA LEU A 134 6.96 4.39 -11.76
C LEU A 134 6.98 5.47 -12.84
N THR A 135 7.17 5.09 -14.10
CA THR A 135 7.22 6.04 -15.22
C THR A 135 5.90 6.80 -15.36
N ARG A 136 4.77 6.10 -15.23
CA ARG A 136 3.44 6.73 -15.27
C ARG A 136 3.20 7.65 -14.09
N MET A 137 3.62 7.27 -12.88
CA MET A 137 3.54 8.13 -11.71
C MET A 137 4.36 9.41 -11.90
N GLU A 138 5.61 9.30 -12.36
CA GLU A 138 6.47 10.47 -12.63
C GLU A 138 5.83 11.41 -13.65
N LYS A 139 5.28 10.84 -14.73
CA LYS A 139 4.56 11.63 -15.74
C LYS A 139 3.33 12.32 -15.13
N LEU A 140 2.47 11.60 -14.42
CA LEU A 140 1.29 12.18 -13.77
C LEU A 140 1.67 13.30 -12.78
N MET A 141 2.77 13.13 -12.06
CA MET A 141 3.28 14.13 -11.12
C MET A 141 3.76 15.38 -11.86
N ASN A 142 4.52 15.23 -12.95
CA ASN A 142 4.96 16.34 -13.76
C ASN A 142 3.77 17.07 -14.39
N ASP A 143 2.85 16.36 -15.03
CA ASP A 143 1.66 16.91 -15.66
C ASP A 143 0.81 17.71 -14.65
N TYR A 144 0.66 17.22 -13.41
CA TYR A 144 -0.09 17.91 -12.35
C TYR A 144 0.48 19.28 -12.02
N PHE A 145 1.80 19.38 -11.87
CA PHE A 145 2.44 20.63 -11.51
C PHE A 145 2.61 21.58 -12.71
N GLU A 146 2.84 21.07 -13.92
CA GLU A 146 2.95 21.87 -15.14
C GLU A 146 1.61 22.51 -15.55
N GLN A 147 0.48 21.81 -15.34
CA GLN A 147 -0.86 22.31 -15.65
C GLN A 147 -1.43 23.24 -14.56
N GLN A 148 -0.62 23.62 -13.57
CA GLN A 148 -1.01 24.48 -12.46
C GLN A 148 -2.21 23.94 -11.63
N GLU A 149 -2.44 22.64 -11.66
CA GLU A 149 -3.48 21.99 -10.86
C GLU A 149 -3.33 22.27 -9.34
N PRO A 150 -2.11 22.40 -8.76
CA PRO A 150 -1.96 22.71 -7.33
C PRO A 150 -2.66 24.01 -6.90
N MET A 151 -2.76 24.99 -7.78
CA MET A 151 -3.44 26.27 -7.45
C MET A 151 -4.97 26.10 -7.32
N LYS A 152 -5.55 25.07 -7.93
CA LYS A 152 -6.98 24.80 -7.93
C LYS A 152 -7.36 23.72 -6.92
N GLU A 153 -6.62 22.62 -6.94
CA GLU A 153 -6.95 21.38 -6.24
C GLU A 153 -6.07 21.16 -4.99
N GLY A 154 -5.01 21.97 -4.80
CA GLY A 154 -4.06 21.82 -3.71
C GLY A 154 -2.95 20.81 -4.00
N ILE A 155 -2.29 20.33 -2.95
CA ILE A 155 -1.24 19.31 -3.07
C ILE A 155 -1.89 17.96 -3.42
N PRO A 156 -1.39 17.25 -4.47
CA PRO A 156 -1.95 15.95 -4.84
C PRO A 156 -1.80 14.93 -3.71
N SER A 157 -2.84 14.16 -3.47
CA SER A 157 -2.82 13.08 -2.49
C SER A 157 -2.24 11.79 -3.09
N VAL A 158 -1.90 10.83 -2.23
CA VAL A 158 -1.53 9.48 -2.67
C VAL A 158 -2.68 8.81 -3.42
N GLU A 159 -3.91 9.03 -2.96
CA GLU A 159 -5.14 8.53 -3.56
C GLU A 159 -5.31 9.05 -5.01
N TYR A 160 -5.03 10.35 -5.24
CA TYR A 160 -5.07 10.94 -6.58
C TYR A 160 -4.23 10.17 -7.61
N PHE A 161 -3.01 9.77 -7.24
CA PHE A 161 -2.14 8.97 -8.12
C PHE A 161 -2.57 7.52 -8.21
N ALA A 162 -2.94 6.93 -7.08
CA ALA A 162 -3.37 5.54 -7.01
C ALA A 162 -4.59 5.28 -7.92
N ASP A 163 -5.60 6.14 -7.86
CA ASP A 163 -6.80 6.05 -8.71
C ASP A 163 -6.47 6.11 -10.20
N ARG A 164 -5.57 7.04 -10.61
CA ARG A 164 -5.16 7.17 -12.02
C ARG A 164 -4.30 6.03 -12.53
N LEU A 165 -3.67 5.32 -11.61
CA LEU A 165 -2.87 4.12 -11.90
C LEU A 165 -3.70 2.83 -11.78
N ASN A 166 -4.98 2.92 -11.36
CA ASN A 166 -5.88 1.81 -11.04
C ASN A 166 -5.30 0.89 -9.95
N LEU A 167 -4.72 1.49 -8.90
CA LEU A 167 -4.15 0.83 -7.75
C LEU A 167 -4.82 1.32 -6.46
N SER A 168 -4.80 0.50 -5.42
CA SER A 168 -5.14 0.97 -4.08
C SER A 168 -4.02 1.85 -3.51
N PRO A 169 -4.33 2.86 -2.68
CA PRO A 169 -3.32 3.75 -2.11
C PRO A 169 -2.25 3.01 -1.28
N HIS A 170 -2.63 1.96 -0.58
CA HIS A 170 -1.71 1.14 0.21
C HIS A 170 -0.77 0.31 -0.68
N TYR A 171 -1.33 -0.41 -1.67
CA TYR A 171 -0.52 -1.17 -2.62
C TYR A 171 0.47 -0.27 -3.37
N PHE A 172 0.00 0.87 -3.84
CA PHE A 172 0.85 1.86 -4.51
C PHE A 172 1.99 2.36 -3.62
N SER A 173 1.72 2.68 -2.35
CA SER A 173 2.74 3.14 -1.40
C SER A 173 3.76 2.06 -1.05
N ASP A 174 3.31 0.80 -0.86
CA ASP A 174 4.18 -0.32 -0.53
C ASP A 174 5.05 -0.71 -1.72
N LEU A 175 4.47 -0.71 -2.92
CA LEU A 175 5.20 -0.90 -4.18
C LEU A 175 6.32 0.13 -4.35
N LEU A 176 6.01 1.42 -4.21
CA LEU A 176 7.00 2.49 -4.32
C LEU A 176 8.10 2.36 -3.26
N LYS A 177 7.71 2.08 -2.02
CA LYS A 177 8.66 1.92 -0.93
C LYS A 177 9.64 0.78 -1.17
N LEU A 178 9.17 -0.34 -1.72
CA LEU A 178 10.04 -1.46 -2.07
C LEU A 178 10.97 -1.15 -3.23
N LEU A 179 10.47 -0.48 -4.29
CA LEU A 179 11.24 -0.21 -5.50
C LEU A 179 12.25 0.94 -5.35
N THR A 180 11.91 1.96 -4.57
CA THR A 180 12.67 3.22 -4.48
C THR A 180 13.21 3.51 -3.07
N GLY A 181 12.78 2.75 -2.06
CA GLY A 181 13.06 3.03 -0.65
C GLY A 181 12.17 4.12 -0.04
N GLN A 182 11.25 4.72 -0.82
CA GLN A 182 10.43 5.86 -0.42
C GLN A 182 8.94 5.58 -0.64
N SER A 183 8.08 5.99 0.31
CA SER A 183 6.64 5.92 0.14
C SER A 183 6.13 6.94 -0.89
N ALA A 184 4.92 6.74 -1.42
CA ALA A 184 4.26 7.68 -2.34
C ALA A 184 4.21 9.11 -1.76
N GLN A 185 3.89 9.25 -0.48
CA GLN A 185 3.88 10.55 0.21
C GLN A 185 5.27 11.21 0.24
N GLN A 186 6.34 10.42 0.37
CA GLN A 186 7.71 10.96 0.34
C GLN A 186 8.09 11.47 -1.05
N HIS A 187 7.72 10.75 -2.11
CA HIS A 187 7.90 11.20 -3.49
C HIS A 187 7.20 12.53 -3.77
N ILE A 188 5.94 12.68 -3.34
CA ILE A 188 5.19 13.95 -3.47
C ILE A 188 5.92 15.08 -2.73
N GLN A 189 6.36 14.83 -1.49
CA GLN A 189 7.08 15.84 -0.70
C GLN A 189 8.41 16.25 -1.34
N GLU A 190 9.15 15.31 -1.92
CA GLU A 190 10.41 15.62 -2.61
C GLU A 190 10.18 16.48 -3.84
N LYS A 191 9.19 16.13 -4.67
CA LYS A 191 8.82 16.95 -5.84
C LYS A 191 8.46 18.38 -5.43
N LEU A 192 7.66 18.54 -4.36
CA LEU A 192 7.31 19.87 -3.83
C LEU A 192 8.54 20.67 -3.40
N ILE A 193 9.50 20.02 -2.76
CA ILE A 193 10.74 20.69 -2.31
C ILE A 193 11.63 21.07 -3.49
N ASP A 194 11.73 20.23 -4.51
CA ASP A 194 12.54 20.52 -5.67
C ASP A 194 11.95 21.69 -6.48
N LEU A 195 10.64 21.71 -6.68
CA LEU A 195 9.96 22.86 -7.27
C LEU A 195 10.09 24.13 -6.41
N ALA A 196 10.00 24.01 -5.08
CA ALA A 196 10.22 25.14 -4.20
C ALA A 196 11.64 25.71 -4.31
N LYS A 197 12.67 24.86 -4.40
CA LYS A 197 14.06 25.28 -4.64
C LYS A 197 14.19 26.02 -5.98
N GLU A 198 13.57 25.47 -7.03
CA GLU A 198 13.55 26.09 -8.35
C GLU A 198 12.94 27.50 -8.30
N TYR A 199 11.72 27.63 -7.77
CA TYR A 199 11.07 28.94 -7.63
C TYR A 199 11.85 29.91 -6.76
N LEU A 200 12.50 29.44 -5.69
CA LEU A 200 13.32 30.28 -4.82
C LEU A 200 14.56 30.82 -5.52
N THR A 201 15.11 30.12 -6.51
CA THR A 201 16.33 30.51 -7.23
C THR A 201 16.05 31.26 -8.52
N VAL A 202 14.98 30.89 -9.23
CA VAL A 202 14.69 31.42 -10.58
C VAL A 202 13.73 32.60 -10.55
N THR A 203 12.93 32.76 -9.47
CA THR A 203 11.89 33.81 -9.42
C THR A 203 12.07 34.78 -8.26
N GLN A 204 11.40 35.93 -8.33
CA GLN A 204 11.32 36.92 -7.23
C GLN A 204 10.06 36.70 -6.34
N LEU A 205 9.33 35.62 -6.54
CA LEU A 205 8.12 35.33 -5.76
C LEU A 205 8.44 35.24 -4.25
N SER A 206 7.56 35.80 -3.44
CA SER A 206 7.64 35.62 -1.99
C SER A 206 7.44 34.14 -1.60
N VAL A 207 7.91 33.74 -0.43
CA VAL A 207 7.71 32.37 0.07
C VAL A 207 6.21 32.02 0.17
N SER A 208 5.37 33.01 0.44
CA SER A 208 3.92 32.82 0.50
C SER A 208 3.33 32.55 -0.89
N GLU A 209 3.74 33.30 -1.89
CA GLU A 209 3.31 33.06 -3.28
C GLU A 209 3.76 31.69 -3.78
N ILE A 210 5.01 31.31 -3.50
CA ILE A 210 5.52 29.96 -3.84
C ILE A 210 4.68 28.89 -3.15
N ALA A 211 4.35 29.07 -1.87
CA ALA A 211 3.52 28.11 -1.14
C ALA A 211 2.15 27.92 -1.81
N TYR A 212 1.48 29.00 -2.18
CA TYR A 212 0.18 28.94 -2.86
C TYR A 212 0.28 28.33 -4.26
N GLN A 213 1.33 28.64 -5.03
CA GLN A 213 1.55 28.03 -6.34
C GLN A 213 1.78 26.52 -6.26
N LEU A 214 2.41 26.06 -5.17
CA LEU A 214 2.64 24.64 -4.93
C LEU A 214 1.44 23.92 -4.26
N GLY A 215 0.34 24.63 -4.03
CA GLY A 215 -0.89 24.05 -3.48
C GLY A 215 -0.95 23.96 -1.96
N PHE A 216 -0.05 24.62 -1.24
CA PHE A 216 -0.14 24.69 0.21
C PHE A 216 -1.25 25.65 0.64
N GLN A 217 -2.15 25.17 1.47
CA GLN A 217 -3.19 26.00 2.06
C GLN A 217 -2.62 27.11 2.98
N TYR A 218 -1.50 26.80 3.65
CA TYR A 218 -0.83 27.72 4.57
C TYR A 218 0.68 27.77 4.27
N PRO A 219 1.28 28.98 4.09
CA PRO A 219 2.72 29.13 3.86
C PRO A 219 3.62 28.49 4.93
N GLN A 220 3.13 28.44 6.18
CA GLN A 220 3.84 27.81 7.29
C GLN A 220 4.09 26.31 7.05
N SER A 221 3.19 25.65 6.33
CA SER A 221 3.33 24.23 5.99
C SER A 221 4.51 23.99 5.03
N LEU A 222 4.67 24.84 4.02
CA LEU A 222 5.86 24.84 3.17
C LEU A 222 7.13 25.09 4.00
N ASN A 223 7.14 26.11 4.86
CA ASN A 223 8.30 26.43 5.71
C ASN A 223 8.73 25.24 6.56
N LYS A 224 7.78 24.55 7.20
CA LYS A 224 8.04 23.36 8.03
C LYS A 224 8.60 22.21 7.19
N LEU A 225 7.97 21.90 6.06
CA LEU A 225 8.39 20.83 5.16
C LEU A 225 9.79 21.10 4.61
N PHE A 226 10.02 22.31 4.10
CA PHE A 226 11.28 22.73 3.50
C PHE A 226 12.43 22.66 4.52
N LYS A 227 12.23 23.21 5.73
CA LYS A 227 13.24 23.16 6.80
C LYS A 227 13.54 21.71 7.22
N ARG A 228 12.52 20.86 7.32
CA ARG A 228 12.70 19.43 7.66
C ARG A 228 13.52 18.67 6.62
N LYS A 229 13.32 18.99 5.33
CA LYS A 229 13.97 18.28 4.21
C LYS A 229 15.35 18.86 3.85
N THR A 230 15.60 20.15 4.07
CA THR A 230 16.82 20.84 3.63
C THR A 230 17.69 21.36 4.78
N ASN A 231 17.22 21.31 6.02
CA ASN A 231 17.81 21.94 7.21
C ASN A 231 17.93 23.47 7.14
N LEU A 232 17.39 24.11 6.10
CA LEU A 232 17.36 25.55 5.91
C LEU A 232 15.92 26.05 5.81
N SER A 233 15.65 27.28 6.22
CA SER A 233 14.38 27.92 5.83
C SER A 233 14.42 28.33 4.35
N PRO A 234 13.24 28.49 3.68
CA PRO A 234 13.21 28.96 2.29
C PRO A 234 13.97 30.27 2.08
N LEU A 235 13.86 31.22 3.00
CA LEU A 235 14.60 32.49 2.91
C LEU A 235 16.11 32.33 3.09
N GLN A 236 16.55 31.45 4.00
CA GLN A 236 17.96 31.11 4.14
C GLN A 236 18.51 30.42 2.88
N PHE A 237 17.71 29.52 2.29
CA PHE A 237 18.08 28.88 1.03
C PHE A 237 18.23 29.91 -0.08
N ARG A 238 17.25 30.79 -0.29
CA ARG A 238 17.33 31.88 -1.31
C ARG A 238 18.59 32.71 -1.15
N LYS A 239 18.91 33.16 0.09
CA LYS A 239 20.11 33.99 0.36
C LYS A 239 21.43 33.26 0.09
N LYS A 240 21.44 31.94 0.10
CA LYS A 240 22.64 31.15 -0.14
C LYS A 240 22.92 30.95 -1.63
N PHE A 241 21.89 31.00 -2.47
CA PHE A 241 21.96 30.71 -3.90
C PHE A 241 21.68 31.90 -4.81
N ASN A 242 21.30 33.05 -4.25
CA ASN A 242 21.20 34.37 -4.86
C ASN A 242 22.11 35.37 -4.13
#